data_1be54e942a10111e7045f903243b745a
#
_entry.id   1be54e942a10111e7045f903243b745a
#
_cell.length_a   1.000
_cell.length_b   1.000
_cell.length_c   1.000
_cell.angle_alpha   90.00
_cell.angle_beta   90.00
_cell.angle_gamma   90.00
#
_symmetry.space_group_name_H-M   'P 1'
#
loop_
_entity.id
_entity.type
_entity.pdbx_description
1 polymer ?
#
loop_
_entity_poly.entity_id
_entity_poly.type
_entity_poly.pdbx_seq_one_letter_code
_entity_poly.pdbx_strand_id
1 'polypeptide(L)'
;MSFVKYTNNNMKLKWSNYELSDSYDEYVSAKKSVRKHIKKIGNFFESLSAKELAELDGATKAAIKSLGINFRIFSEGESKERTWPLDFIPRIIRKKEWDLVSKGLEQRTKALNLFIEDCYNEQKFFKHSTMDKDLILKSKYYYSFCKNIRLPNSSWSHICGSDLIKDIDGNFNVLEDNLRIPSGVSYMLENRYVMKRVFPDLFSHYGVSRIGEYPLRLYETLVQSSFKKIKKPEIVLLTPGIYNSAYYEHSYLAQQMGIDLVEGRDLVVKKGFVYKKTIEGLSKVDVIYRRVDDEYLDPQVGNPNSVIGVKGLINCWKKQNVSIVNAPGCGIADDKAVYNYVPEMINFFLKEDPILPNIKTYLMSNKKDRGYVFENIRKMVIKPVAEAGGYGIVIGKTLNNKTKKEVIKKVLGNTKNYVAQPLINLSTTPTFDKDLVAPRHLDLRPFILSGKSTYVTVGGLTRVALKKGSTVVNSSQGGGSKDTWIVDV
;
A
#
# COMPACT_ATOMS: atom_id res chain seq x y z
N MET A 1 -10.71 32.13 17.40
CA MET A 1 -10.40 30.77 17.89
C MET A 1 -8.88 30.69 18.09
N SER A 2 -8.46 30.69 19.35
CA SER A 2 -7.06 30.83 19.74
C SER A 2 -6.32 29.52 19.53
N PHE A 3 -5.43 29.50 18.55
CA PHE A 3 -4.41 28.47 18.44
C PHE A 3 -3.43 28.65 19.60
N VAL A 4 -3.19 27.61 20.39
CA VAL A 4 -2.07 27.60 21.31
C VAL A 4 -0.79 27.48 20.47
N LYS A 5 -0.25 28.62 20.04
CA LYS A 5 1.10 28.70 19.52
C LYS A 5 2.03 28.57 20.73
N TYR A 6 2.95 27.62 20.68
CA TYR A 6 4.05 27.52 21.65
C TYR A 6 5.06 28.66 21.37
N THR A 7 4.64 29.91 21.59
CA THR A 7 5.48 31.09 21.40
C THR A 7 6.48 31.31 22.55
N ASN A 8 6.41 30.48 23.59
CA ASN A 8 7.31 30.54 24.73
C ASN A 8 8.14 29.25 24.79
N ASN A 9 9.47 29.33 24.64
CA ASN A 9 10.39 28.18 24.55
C ASN A 9 10.28 27.17 25.72
N ASN A 10 9.64 27.55 26.83
CA ASN A 10 9.45 26.72 28.01
C ASN A 10 8.04 26.09 28.11
N MET A 11 7.16 26.34 27.17
CA MET A 11 5.81 25.78 27.21
C MET A 11 5.86 24.27 26.86
N LYS A 12 5.31 23.43 27.73
CA LYS A 12 5.24 21.97 27.55
C LYS A 12 3.96 21.57 26.83
N LEU A 13 4.02 20.47 26.06
CA LEU A 13 2.83 19.84 25.53
C LEU A 13 1.94 19.40 26.70
N LYS A 14 0.64 19.73 26.65
CA LYS A 14 -0.38 19.20 27.55
C LYS A 14 -1.50 18.56 26.73
N TRP A 15 -1.72 17.29 26.92
CA TRP A 15 -2.77 16.55 26.17
C TRP A 15 -4.17 17.08 26.47
N SER A 16 -4.40 17.70 27.64
CA SER A 16 -5.65 18.39 27.96
C SER A 16 -5.97 19.55 27.02
N ASN A 17 -4.95 20.16 26.41
CA ASN A 17 -5.06 21.27 25.45
C ASN A 17 -5.08 20.81 24.00
N TYR A 18 -4.87 19.49 23.75
CA TYR A 18 -4.90 18.93 22.42
C TYR A 18 -6.32 19.02 21.83
N GLU A 19 -6.43 19.58 20.63
CA GLU A 19 -7.71 19.69 19.91
C GLU A 19 -8.09 18.33 19.33
N LEU A 20 -9.22 17.77 19.75
CA LEU A 20 -9.79 16.59 19.13
C LEU A 20 -10.57 16.99 17.86
N SER A 21 -10.56 16.13 16.85
CA SER A 21 -11.47 16.19 15.71
C SER A 21 -12.73 15.35 15.99
N ASP A 22 -13.70 15.39 15.06
CA ASP A 22 -14.89 14.52 15.11
C ASP A 22 -14.59 13.05 14.74
N SER A 23 -13.31 12.68 14.63
CA SER A 23 -12.84 11.35 14.30
C SER A 23 -12.30 10.62 15.53
N TYR A 24 -12.18 9.31 15.44
CA TYR A 24 -11.47 8.54 16.46
C TYR A 24 -10.01 8.97 16.53
N ASP A 25 -9.57 9.51 17.65
CA ASP A 25 -8.15 9.81 17.85
C ASP A 25 -7.47 8.61 18.53
N GLU A 26 -6.34 8.17 17.95
CA GLU A 26 -5.66 6.95 18.39
C GLU A 26 -4.82 7.18 19.67
N TYR A 27 -4.51 8.44 20.02
CA TYR A 27 -3.73 8.81 21.20
C TYR A 27 -4.60 9.31 22.36
N VAL A 28 -5.54 10.18 22.07
CA VAL A 28 -6.30 10.89 23.08
C VAL A 28 -7.77 10.47 23.02
N SER A 29 -8.34 10.17 24.16
CA SER A 29 -9.75 9.80 24.29
C SER A 29 -10.67 11.04 24.21
N ALA A 30 -11.97 10.83 24.01
CA ALA A 30 -12.97 11.90 24.05
C ALA A 30 -12.96 12.69 25.37
N LYS A 31 -12.48 12.08 26.48
CA LYS A 31 -12.30 12.72 27.78
C LYS A 31 -11.01 13.56 27.89
N LYS A 32 -10.33 13.81 26.78
CA LYS A 32 -9.04 14.53 26.72
C LYS A 32 -7.94 13.91 27.58
N SER A 33 -7.98 12.60 27.77
CA SER A 33 -6.94 11.84 28.46
C SER A 33 -6.23 10.91 27.46
N VAL A 34 -4.93 10.74 27.67
CA VAL A 34 -4.12 9.79 26.87
C VAL A 34 -4.66 8.38 27.09
N ARG A 35 -4.83 7.60 25.99
CA ARG A 35 -5.29 6.22 26.06
C ARG A 35 -4.28 5.35 26.81
N LYS A 36 -4.79 4.35 27.55
CA LYS A 36 -3.99 3.52 28.47
C LYS A 36 -2.72 2.96 27.83
N HIS A 37 -2.81 2.41 26.62
CA HIS A 37 -1.67 1.83 25.89
C HIS A 37 -0.68 2.85 25.32
N ILE A 38 -1.06 4.14 25.29
CA ILE A 38 -0.22 5.26 24.86
C ILE A 38 0.46 5.96 26.05
N LYS A 39 0.00 5.70 27.29
CA LYS A 39 0.34 6.51 28.47
C LYS A 39 1.83 6.75 28.64
N LYS A 40 2.67 5.73 28.48
CA LYS A 40 4.14 5.90 28.64
C LYS A 40 4.69 6.90 27.63
N ILE A 41 4.41 6.71 26.33
CA ILE A 41 4.93 7.58 25.28
C ILE A 41 4.28 8.96 25.30
N GLY A 42 2.98 9.02 25.69
CA GLY A 42 2.29 10.27 25.92
C GLY A 42 2.95 11.11 27.01
N ASN A 43 3.29 10.50 28.14
CA ASN A 43 4.02 11.16 29.24
C ASN A 43 5.42 11.63 28.77
N PHE A 44 6.11 10.83 27.96
CA PHE A 44 7.40 11.24 27.40
C PHE A 44 7.25 12.53 26.59
N PHE A 45 6.34 12.59 25.64
CA PHE A 45 6.13 13.81 24.84
C PHE A 45 5.62 15.00 25.70
N GLU A 46 4.84 14.74 26.73
CA GLU A 46 4.35 15.78 27.65
C GLU A 46 5.46 16.34 28.56
N SER A 47 6.55 15.58 28.78
CA SER A 47 7.72 16.03 29.53
C SER A 47 8.58 17.01 28.75
N LEU A 48 8.52 16.98 27.41
CA LEU A 48 9.34 17.80 26.52
C LEU A 48 8.85 19.25 26.43
N SER A 49 9.78 20.17 26.36
CA SER A 49 9.53 21.57 26.02
C SER A 49 9.29 21.75 24.51
N ALA A 50 8.72 22.88 24.12
CA ALA A 50 8.54 23.23 22.71
C ALA A 50 9.88 23.24 21.95
N LYS A 51 10.97 23.69 22.60
CA LYS A 51 12.32 23.68 22.03
C LYS A 51 12.81 22.26 21.77
N GLU A 52 12.67 21.34 22.72
CA GLU A 52 13.06 19.94 22.54
C GLU A 52 12.25 19.24 21.45
N LEU A 53 10.94 19.51 21.32
CA LEU A 53 10.12 19.01 20.21
C LEU A 53 10.61 19.52 18.85
N ALA A 54 10.99 20.80 18.75
CA ALA A 54 11.56 21.37 17.53
C ALA A 54 12.95 20.80 17.20
N GLU A 55 13.77 20.52 18.22
CA GLU A 55 15.06 19.85 18.05
C GLU A 55 14.90 18.41 17.53
N LEU A 56 13.91 17.66 18.03
CA LEU A 56 13.58 16.32 17.54
C LEU A 56 13.10 16.33 16.09
N ASP A 57 12.26 17.29 15.71
CA ASP A 57 11.83 17.49 14.31
C ASP A 57 13.05 17.81 13.42
N GLY A 58 13.92 18.71 13.88
CA GLY A 58 15.17 19.05 13.18
C GLY A 58 16.09 17.85 13.00
N ALA A 59 16.30 17.06 14.06
CA ALA A 59 17.12 15.84 14.03
C ALA A 59 16.54 14.79 13.07
N THR A 60 15.21 14.61 13.09
CA THR A 60 14.51 13.69 12.17
C THR A 60 14.72 14.11 10.73
N LYS A 61 14.49 15.37 10.40
CA LYS A 61 14.70 15.92 9.04
C LYS A 61 16.15 15.81 8.58
N ALA A 62 17.10 16.10 9.48
CA ALA A 62 18.54 15.96 9.19
C ALA A 62 18.92 14.49 8.91
N ALA A 63 18.41 13.54 9.69
CA ALA A 63 18.63 12.12 9.48
C ALA A 63 18.08 11.64 8.12
N ILE A 64 16.84 12.01 7.78
CA ILE A 64 16.24 11.70 6.47
C ILE A 64 17.10 12.25 5.32
N LYS A 65 17.52 13.52 5.43
CA LYS A 65 18.36 14.16 4.41
C LYS A 65 19.72 13.48 4.27
N SER A 66 20.37 13.12 5.38
CA SER A 66 21.69 12.47 5.37
C SER A 66 21.67 11.08 4.78
N LEU A 67 20.53 10.39 4.83
CA LEU A 67 20.32 9.06 4.25
C LEU A 67 19.88 9.13 2.78
N GLY A 68 19.65 10.33 2.23
CA GLY A 68 19.19 10.49 0.85
C GLY A 68 17.81 9.89 0.58
N ILE A 69 16.93 9.81 1.61
CA ILE A 69 15.60 9.24 1.47
C ILE A 69 14.70 10.24 0.75
N ASN A 70 14.56 10.05 -0.55
CA ASN A 70 13.85 10.96 -1.43
C ASN A 70 12.67 10.25 -2.11
N PHE A 71 11.71 11.04 -2.50
CA PHE A 71 10.52 10.61 -3.25
C PHE A 71 10.27 11.59 -4.39
N ARG A 72 9.96 11.06 -5.58
CA ARG A 72 9.61 11.89 -6.74
C ARG A 72 8.11 12.05 -6.85
N ILE A 73 7.67 13.30 -6.93
CA ILE A 73 6.29 13.67 -7.22
C ILE A 73 6.21 14.14 -8.66
N PHE A 74 5.26 13.57 -9.41
CA PHE A 74 4.92 14.04 -10.74
C PHE A 74 3.67 14.91 -10.62
N SER A 75 3.79 16.21 -10.90
CA SER A 75 2.71 17.17 -10.90
C SER A 75 2.84 18.06 -12.11
N GLU A 76 1.76 18.21 -12.89
CA GLU A 76 1.68 19.12 -14.05
C GLU A 76 2.80 18.97 -15.10
N GLY A 77 3.29 17.73 -15.31
CA GLY A 77 4.35 17.44 -16.27
C GLY A 77 5.77 17.68 -15.74
N GLU A 78 5.92 18.18 -14.52
CA GLU A 78 7.21 18.34 -13.86
C GLU A 78 7.47 17.23 -12.85
N SER A 79 8.70 16.74 -12.82
CA SER A 79 9.21 15.81 -11.80
C SER A 79 9.96 16.60 -10.74
N LYS A 80 9.43 16.66 -9.51
CA LYS A 80 10.11 17.28 -8.37
C LYS A 80 10.54 16.24 -7.37
N GLU A 81 11.82 16.24 -7.06
CA GLU A 81 12.36 15.45 -5.97
C GLU A 81 12.01 16.12 -4.64
N ARG A 82 11.49 15.33 -3.69
CA ARG A 82 11.13 15.79 -2.36
C ARG A 82 11.77 14.88 -1.33
N THR A 83 12.35 15.48 -0.29
CA THR A 83 12.77 14.76 0.89
C THR A 83 11.56 14.06 1.52
N TRP A 84 11.71 12.79 1.91
CA TRP A 84 10.64 11.99 2.51
C TRP A 84 10.13 12.63 3.81
N PRO A 85 8.83 12.93 3.94
CA PRO A 85 8.30 13.59 5.13
C PRO A 85 7.96 12.55 6.20
N LEU A 86 8.76 12.50 7.25
CA LEU A 86 8.55 11.69 8.44
C LEU A 86 8.21 12.57 9.63
N ASP A 87 7.09 12.31 10.28
CA ASP A 87 6.75 12.86 11.59
C ASP A 87 7.31 11.98 12.71
N PHE A 88 8.00 12.58 13.67
CA PHE A 88 8.69 11.87 14.73
C PHE A 88 7.78 11.30 15.83
N ILE A 89 6.49 11.67 15.88
CA ILE A 89 5.53 11.08 16.81
C ILE A 89 5.03 9.77 16.19
N PRO A 90 5.40 8.57 16.73
CA PRO A 90 5.06 7.30 16.09
C PRO A 90 3.57 6.99 16.20
N ARG A 91 3.05 6.14 15.32
CA ARG A 91 1.75 5.49 15.49
C ARG A 91 1.93 4.26 16.36
N ILE A 92 1.10 4.11 17.39
CA ILE A 92 1.18 2.97 18.32
C ILE A 92 -0.03 2.05 18.12
N ILE A 93 0.22 0.76 17.92
CA ILE A 93 -0.81 -0.28 17.80
C ILE A 93 -0.46 -1.39 18.79
N ARG A 94 -1.46 -1.88 19.54
CA ARG A 94 -1.27 -2.98 20.47
C ARG A 94 -1.01 -4.29 19.73
N LYS A 95 -0.12 -5.12 20.26
CA LYS A 95 0.21 -6.42 19.65
C LYS A 95 -1.03 -7.30 19.46
N LYS A 96 -1.91 -7.39 20.47
CA LYS A 96 -3.15 -8.17 20.38
C LYS A 96 -4.07 -7.71 19.23
N GLU A 97 -4.15 -6.40 18.99
CA GLU A 97 -4.91 -5.82 17.88
C GLU A 97 -4.24 -6.14 16.54
N TRP A 98 -2.92 -6.03 16.50
CA TRP A 98 -2.14 -6.35 15.31
C TRP A 98 -2.20 -7.83 14.92
N ASP A 99 -2.19 -8.74 15.90
CA ASP A 99 -2.28 -10.18 15.66
C ASP A 99 -3.61 -10.55 14.96
N LEU A 100 -4.72 -9.89 15.32
CA LEU A 100 -6.00 -10.03 14.63
C LEU A 100 -5.96 -9.49 13.21
N VAL A 101 -5.40 -8.29 13.03
CA VAL A 101 -5.22 -7.67 11.70
C VAL A 101 -4.36 -8.56 10.80
N SER A 102 -3.24 -9.07 11.32
CA SER A 102 -2.34 -9.94 10.59
C SER A 102 -3.04 -11.21 10.09
N LYS A 103 -3.80 -11.90 10.96
CA LYS A 103 -4.60 -13.08 10.57
C LYS A 103 -5.61 -12.76 9.47
N GLY A 104 -6.30 -11.62 9.58
CA GLY A 104 -7.26 -11.20 8.57
C GLY A 104 -6.62 -10.86 7.23
N LEU A 105 -5.43 -10.27 7.23
CA LEU A 105 -4.66 -10.01 6.01
C LEU A 105 -4.13 -11.29 5.35
N GLU A 106 -3.68 -12.26 6.17
CA GLU A 106 -3.28 -13.58 5.68
C GLU A 106 -4.45 -14.30 5.01
N GLN A 107 -5.62 -14.37 5.68
CA GLN A 107 -6.85 -14.94 5.14
C GLN A 107 -7.24 -14.30 3.82
N ARG A 108 -7.27 -12.96 3.80
CA ARG A 108 -7.67 -12.16 2.64
C ARG A 108 -6.75 -12.38 1.44
N THR A 109 -5.44 -12.32 1.64
CA THR A 109 -4.46 -12.48 0.55
C THR A 109 -4.50 -13.89 -0.04
N LYS A 110 -4.72 -14.91 0.81
CA LYS A 110 -4.91 -16.29 0.35
C LYS A 110 -6.15 -16.44 -0.53
N ALA A 111 -7.29 -15.87 -0.11
CA ALA A 111 -8.52 -15.90 -0.90
C ALA A 111 -8.38 -15.17 -2.24
N LEU A 112 -7.70 -14.00 -2.26
CA LEU A 112 -7.41 -13.24 -3.47
C LEU A 112 -6.53 -14.03 -4.46
N ASN A 113 -5.49 -14.69 -3.99
CA ASN A 113 -4.63 -15.52 -4.83
C ASN A 113 -5.40 -16.71 -5.43
N LEU A 114 -6.23 -17.39 -4.64
CA LEU A 114 -7.10 -18.48 -5.12
C LEU A 114 -8.12 -17.97 -6.14
N PHE A 115 -8.66 -16.79 -5.94
CA PHE A 115 -9.57 -16.16 -6.90
C PHE A 115 -8.88 -15.87 -8.24
N ILE A 116 -7.68 -15.32 -8.24
CA ILE A 116 -6.91 -15.06 -9.46
C ILE A 116 -6.63 -16.39 -10.19
N GLU A 117 -6.18 -17.41 -9.45
CA GLU A 117 -5.95 -18.76 -9.99
C GLU A 117 -7.22 -19.32 -10.65
N ASP A 118 -8.38 -19.22 -9.98
CA ASP A 118 -9.66 -19.69 -10.49
C ASP A 118 -10.10 -18.92 -11.74
N CYS A 119 -9.89 -17.61 -11.81
CA CYS A 119 -10.26 -16.78 -12.97
C CYS A 119 -9.56 -17.21 -14.27
N TYR A 120 -8.31 -17.66 -14.18
CA TYR A 120 -7.53 -18.11 -15.34
C TYR A 120 -7.65 -19.60 -15.63
N ASN A 121 -8.24 -20.38 -14.73
CA ASN A 121 -8.37 -21.83 -14.85
C ASN A 121 -9.85 -22.28 -14.84
N GLU A 122 -10.37 -22.71 -13.68
CA GLU A 122 -11.66 -23.41 -13.59
C GLU A 122 -12.87 -22.49 -13.63
N GLN A 123 -12.74 -21.23 -13.22
CA GLN A 123 -13.80 -20.22 -13.18
C GLN A 123 -15.03 -20.63 -12.34
N LYS A 124 -14.80 -21.39 -11.26
CA LYS A 124 -15.83 -21.94 -10.38
C LYS A 124 -16.53 -20.86 -9.55
N PHE A 125 -15.78 -19.83 -9.14
CA PHE A 125 -16.31 -18.75 -8.31
C PHE A 125 -17.51 -18.06 -8.96
N PHE A 126 -17.46 -17.80 -10.27
CA PHE A 126 -18.55 -17.12 -10.98
C PHE A 126 -19.89 -17.90 -11.01
N LYS A 127 -19.87 -19.20 -10.72
CA LYS A 127 -21.10 -20.02 -10.64
C LYS A 127 -21.78 -19.91 -9.28
N HIS A 128 -21.07 -19.41 -8.27
CA HIS A 128 -21.49 -19.38 -6.87
C HIS A 128 -21.57 -17.95 -6.31
N SER A 129 -21.05 -16.96 -7.02
CA SER A 129 -21.03 -15.57 -6.63
C SER A 129 -22.04 -14.75 -7.42
N THR A 130 -22.42 -13.60 -6.86
CA THR A 130 -23.23 -12.58 -7.56
C THR A 130 -22.38 -11.72 -8.51
N MET A 131 -21.07 -11.96 -8.61
CA MET A 131 -20.14 -11.23 -9.47
C MET A 131 -20.46 -11.48 -10.95
N ASP A 132 -20.66 -10.39 -11.69
CA ASP A 132 -20.71 -10.45 -13.16
C ASP A 132 -19.33 -10.87 -13.70
N LYS A 133 -19.27 -12.01 -14.38
CA LYS A 133 -18.05 -12.55 -15.00
C LYS A 133 -17.40 -11.55 -15.97
N ASP A 134 -18.19 -10.72 -16.63
CA ASP A 134 -17.70 -9.68 -17.52
C ASP A 134 -16.84 -8.61 -16.81
N LEU A 135 -17.03 -8.44 -15.49
CA LEU A 135 -16.17 -7.57 -14.70
C LEU A 135 -14.70 -7.96 -14.81
N ILE A 136 -14.43 -9.28 -14.84
CA ILE A 136 -13.07 -9.82 -14.99
C ILE A 136 -12.68 -9.96 -16.44
N LEU A 137 -13.49 -10.64 -17.27
CA LEU A 137 -13.10 -11.01 -18.63
C LEU A 137 -12.95 -9.83 -19.58
N LYS A 138 -13.59 -8.68 -19.25
CA LYS A 138 -13.47 -7.41 -20.00
C LYS A 138 -12.56 -6.40 -19.29
N SER A 139 -11.94 -6.77 -18.18
CA SER A 139 -10.96 -5.94 -17.50
C SER A 139 -9.72 -5.74 -18.37
N LYS A 140 -9.17 -4.52 -18.39
CA LYS A 140 -7.89 -4.23 -19.06
C LYS A 140 -6.72 -5.01 -18.47
N TYR A 141 -6.88 -5.56 -17.27
CA TYR A 141 -5.87 -6.39 -16.59
C TYR A 141 -6.05 -7.89 -16.82
N TYR A 142 -7.08 -8.30 -17.57
CA TYR A 142 -7.27 -9.69 -17.93
C TYR A 142 -6.47 -10.04 -19.20
N TYR A 143 -5.47 -10.88 -19.05
CA TYR A 143 -4.63 -11.32 -20.15
C TYR A 143 -4.92 -12.77 -20.52
N SER A 144 -5.42 -13.02 -21.72
CA SER A 144 -5.75 -14.38 -22.21
C SER A 144 -4.54 -15.34 -22.21
N PHE A 145 -3.33 -14.81 -22.32
CA PHE A 145 -2.10 -15.60 -22.26
C PHE A 145 -1.81 -16.20 -20.87
N CYS A 146 -2.52 -15.76 -19.83
CA CYS A 146 -2.41 -16.33 -18.47
C CYS A 146 -3.29 -17.57 -18.27
N LYS A 147 -4.20 -17.89 -19.22
CA LYS A 147 -5.07 -19.06 -19.12
C LYS A 147 -4.27 -20.36 -19.03
N ASN A 148 -4.74 -21.29 -18.20
CA ASN A 148 -4.18 -22.62 -18.00
C ASN A 148 -2.74 -22.60 -17.43
N ILE A 149 -2.30 -21.47 -16.86
CA ILE A 149 -1.04 -21.39 -16.14
C ILE A 149 -1.30 -21.65 -14.67
N ARG A 150 -0.48 -22.52 -14.07
CA ARG A 150 -0.47 -22.80 -12.64
C ARG A 150 0.85 -22.36 -12.06
N LEU A 151 0.77 -21.53 -11.04
CA LEU A 151 1.95 -20.97 -10.38
C LEU A 151 2.30 -21.78 -9.13
N PRO A 152 3.58 -21.80 -8.74
CA PRO A 152 3.98 -22.38 -7.47
C PRO A 152 3.17 -21.78 -6.30
N ASN A 153 2.68 -22.64 -5.44
CA ASN A 153 1.86 -22.30 -4.26
C ASN A 153 0.55 -21.53 -4.59
N SER A 154 0.07 -21.57 -5.84
CA SER A 154 -1.06 -20.76 -6.35
C SER A 154 -0.89 -19.25 -6.06
N SER A 155 0.35 -18.78 -5.95
CA SER A 155 0.64 -17.38 -5.64
C SER A 155 0.80 -16.57 -6.93
N TRP A 156 -0.18 -15.74 -7.24
CA TRP A 156 -0.18 -14.77 -8.35
C TRP A 156 0.31 -13.41 -7.89
N SER A 157 -0.21 -12.94 -6.75
CA SER A 157 0.28 -11.77 -6.04
C SER A 157 1.11 -12.23 -4.84
N HIS A 158 2.42 -12.35 -5.05
CA HIS A 158 3.35 -12.73 -3.99
C HIS A 158 3.60 -11.58 -3.01
N ILE A 159 3.48 -10.35 -3.49
CA ILE A 159 3.64 -9.13 -2.69
C ILE A 159 2.35 -8.35 -2.78
N CYS A 160 1.66 -8.20 -1.68
CA CYS A 160 0.42 -7.45 -1.55
C CYS A 160 0.60 -6.29 -0.57
N GLY A 161 -0.08 -5.18 -0.83
CA GLY A 161 -0.20 -4.06 0.11
C GLY A 161 -1.67 -3.73 0.30
N SER A 162 -2.24 -4.01 1.46
CA SER A 162 -3.63 -3.67 1.78
C SER A 162 -3.68 -2.36 2.54
N ASP A 163 -4.52 -1.43 2.10
CA ASP A 163 -4.70 -0.16 2.80
C ASP A 163 -5.78 -0.32 3.86
N LEU A 164 -5.43 -0.03 5.11
CA LEU A 164 -6.27 -0.15 6.28
C LEU A 164 -6.59 1.22 6.87
N ILE A 165 -7.81 1.39 7.32
CA ILE A 165 -8.23 2.56 8.08
C ILE A 165 -8.86 2.13 9.40
N LYS A 166 -8.87 3.01 10.41
CA LYS A 166 -9.72 2.85 11.58
C LYS A 166 -10.99 3.68 11.43
N ASP A 167 -12.12 3.05 11.74
CA ASP A 167 -13.43 3.71 11.80
C ASP A 167 -13.60 4.56 13.05
N ILE A 168 -14.80 5.12 13.26
CA ILE A 168 -15.13 5.96 14.40
C ILE A 168 -15.07 5.20 15.75
N ASP A 169 -15.19 3.88 15.73
CA ASP A 169 -15.11 3.03 16.91
C ASP A 169 -13.67 2.54 17.15
N GLY A 170 -12.74 2.85 16.25
CA GLY A 170 -11.34 2.47 16.31
C GLY A 170 -11.04 1.07 15.77
N ASN A 171 -11.97 0.45 15.06
CA ASN A 171 -11.78 -0.87 14.45
C ASN A 171 -11.10 -0.73 13.07
N PHE A 172 -10.19 -1.65 12.77
CA PHE A 172 -9.57 -1.71 11.45
C PHE A 172 -10.54 -2.24 10.39
N ASN A 173 -10.60 -1.53 9.28
CA ASN A 173 -11.33 -1.90 8.07
C ASN A 173 -10.38 -1.85 6.87
N VAL A 174 -10.57 -2.75 5.91
CA VAL A 174 -9.82 -2.72 4.66
C VAL A 174 -10.43 -1.67 3.74
N LEU A 175 -9.62 -0.80 3.16
CA LEU A 175 -10.03 0.25 2.22
C LEU A 175 -9.81 -0.18 0.77
N GLU A 176 -8.68 -0.82 0.47
CA GLU A 176 -8.33 -1.37 -0.84
C GLU A 176 -7.20 -2.39 -0.73
N ASP A 177 -7.05 -3.23 -1.77
CA ASP A 177 -5.93 -4.14 -1.94
C ASP A 177 -5.11 -3.74 -3.16
N ASN A 178 -3.78 -3.69 -2.99
CA ASN A 178 -2.83 -3.41 -4.05
C ASN A 178 -2.03 -4.69 -4.35
N LEU A 179 -2.29 -5.32 -5.49
CA LEU A 179 -1.81 -6.66 -5.83
C LEU A 179 -0.82 -6.70 -6.99
N ARG A 180 -0.70 -5.62 -7.76
CA ARG A 180 0.20 -5.56 -8.91
C ARG A 180 1.63 -5.20 -8.52
N ILE A 181 1.86 -3.97 -8.10
CA ILE A 181 3.19 -3.42 -7.78
C ILE A 181 3.07 -2.52 -6.54
N PRO A 182 2.74 -3.09 -5.35
CA PRO A 182 2.65 -2.28 -4.14
C PRO A 182 4.01 -1.65 -3.82
N SER A 183 3.99 -0.38 -3.39
CA SER A 183 5.18 0.39 -3.02
C SER A 183 5.02 1.00 -1.64
N GLY A 184 6.16 1.31 -1.01
CA GLY A 184 6.22 2.00 0.27
C GLY A 184 6.93 1.24 1.39
N VAL A 185 7.30 -0.03 1.18
CA VAL A 185 7.93 -0.84 2.23
C VAL A 185 9.33 -0.33 2.59
N SER A 186 10.09 0.18 1.64
CA SER A 186 11.39 0.81 1.92
C SER A 186 11.25 1.96 2.89
N TYR A 187 10.25 2.81 2.69
CA TYR A 187 9.98 3.95 3.58
C TYR A 187 9.51 3.51 4.98
N MET A 188 8.78 2.39 5.08
CA MET A 188 8.45 1.78 6.39
C MET A 188 9.73 1.37 7.15
N LEU A 189 10.67 0.73 6.46
CA LEU A 189 11.94 0.28 7.04
C LEU A 189 12.84 1.47 7.40
N GLU A 190 12.93 2.46 6.52
CA GLU A 190 13.72 3.67 6.74
C GLU A 190 13.15 4.55 7.84
N ASN A 191 11.82 4.71 7.94
CA ASN A 191 11.19 5.39 9.06
C ASN A 191 11.64 4.77 10.40
N ARG A 192 11.62 3.42 10.50
CA ARG A 192 12.10 2.70 11.68
C ARG A 192 13.59 2.93 11.94
N TYR A 193 14.40 2.94 10.90
CA TYR A 193 15.83 3.19 11.03
C TYR A 193 16.12 4.60 11.56
N VAL A 194 15.46 5.62 10.99
CA VAL A 194 15.56 7.01 11.45
C VAL A 194 15.09 7.16 12.89
N MET A 195 13.93 6.59 13.22
CA MET A 195 13.38 6.67 14.57
C MET A 195 14.29 6.02 15.62
N LYS A 196 14.98 4.92 15.30
CA LYS A 196 15.98 4.33 16.18
C LYS A 196 17.19 5.24 16.43
N ARG A 197 17.57 6.06 15.46
CA ARG A 197 18.67 7.03 15.60
C ARG A 197 18.27 8.25 16.43
N VAL A 198 17.01 8.69 16.27
CA VAL A 198 16.48 9.87 16.97
C VAL A 198 16.06 9.53 18.40
N PHE A 199 15.56 8.31 18.65
CA PHE A 199 15.03 7.88 19.95
C PHE A 199 15.59 6.53 20.41
N PRO A 200 16.92 6.36 20.54
CA PRO A 200 17.51 5.06 20.89
C PRO A 200 16.95 4.49 22.20
N ASP A 201 16.77 5.33 23.22
CA ASP A 201 16.31 4.92 24.55
C ASP A 201 14.83 4.50 24.55
N LEU A 202 13.99 5.13 23.73
CA LEU A 202 12.57 4.76 23.65
C LEU A 202 12.39 3.33 23.17
N PHE A 203 13.18 2.88 22.18
CA PHE A 203 13.08 1.53 21.65
C PHE A 203 13.42 0.46 22.68
N SER A 204 14.42 0.70 23.52
CA SER A 204 14.81 -0.24 24.57
C SER A 204 13.73 -0.40 25.65
N HIS A 205 12.99 0.68 25.95
CA HIS A 205 11.99 0.72 27.02
C HIS A 205 10.58 0.29 26.61
N TYR A 206 10.25 0.32 25.30
CA TYR A 206 8.87 0.09 24.81
C TYR A 206 8.63 -1.29 24.22
N GLY A 207 9.65 -2.13 24.08
CA GLY A 207 9.47 -3.45 23.48
C GLY A 207 8.89 -3.40 22.08
N VAL A 208 9.31 -2.42 21.27
CA VAL A 208 8.80 -2.25 19.90
C VAL A 208 9.19 -3.44 19.04
N SER A 209 8.21 -4.08 18.43
CA SER A 209 8.42 -5.26 17.58
C SER A 209 9.33 -4.95 16.39
N ARG A 210 10.19 -5.92 16.04
CA ARG A 210 11.15 -5.80 14.93
C ARG A 210 10.47 -5.90 13.57
N ILE A 211 11.00 -5.17 12.58
CA ILE A 211 10.50 -5.20 11.19
C ILE A 211 11.62 -5.44 10.16
N GLY A 212 12.87 -5.46 10.60
CA GLY A 212 14.05 -5.51 9.71
C GLY A 212 14.24 -6.81 8.94
N GLU A 213 13.43 -7.86 9.19
CA GLU A 213 13.52 -9.13 8.49
C GLU A 213 12.79 -9.13 7.12
N TYR A 214 12.04 -8.07 6.78
CA TYR A 214 11.27 -8.03 5.55
C TYR A 214 12.09 -8.31 4.26
N PRO A 215 13.28 -7.73 4.05
CA PRO A 215 14.06 -8.04 2.85
C PRO A 215 14.45 -9.51 2.74
N LEU A 216 14.78 -10.16 3.86
CA LEU A 216 15.06 -11.60 3.90
C LEU A 216 13.80 -12.41 3.55
N ARG A 217 12.66 -12.07 4.13
CA ARG A 217 11.37 -12.73 3.83
C ARG A 217 10.95 -12.55 2.38
N LEU A 218 11.20 -11.36 1.82
CA LEU A 218 10.97 -11.10 0.41
C LEU A 218 11.87 -11.97 -0.47
N TYR A 219 13.16 -12.04 -0.18
CA TYR A 219 14.09 -12.91 -0.88
C TYR A 219 13.65 -14.39 -0.84
N GLU A 220 13.29 -14.90 0.34
CA GLU A 220 12.76 -16.26 0.52
C GLU A 220 11.49 -16.49 -0.33
N THR A 221 10.59 -15.52 -0.37
CA THR A 221 9.37 -15.57 -1.20
C THR A 221 9.71 -15.63 -2.69
N LEU A 222 10.70 -14.85 -3.14
CA LEU A 222 11.19 -14.88 -4.52
C LEU A 222 11.83 -16.25 -4.87
N VAL A 223 12.62 -16.81 -3.96
CA VAL A 223 13.18 -18.19 -4.14
C VAL A 223 12.04 -19.21 -4.29
N GLN A 224 11.00 -19.12 -3.45
CA GLN A 224 9.85 -20.05 -3.47
C GLN A 224 8.96 -19.90 -4.71
N SER A 225 9.02 -18.76 -5.41
CA SER A 225 8.26 -18.50 -6.64
C SER A 225 8.84 -19.20 -7.87
N SER A 226 10.07 -19.71 -7.80
CA SER A 226 10.71 -20.39 -8.92
C SER A 226 9.93 -21.63 -9.35
N PHE A 227 9.60 -21.74 -10.65
CA PHE A 227 8.97 -22.93 -11.23
C PHE A 227 9.81 -24.19 -11.05
N LYS A 228 11.13 -24.02 -11.11
CA LYS A 228 12.09 -25.10 -10.87
C LYS A 228 12.54 -25.04 -9.43
N LYS A 229 12.62 -26.19 -8.75
CA LYS A 229 13.14 -26.28 -7.38
C LYS A 229 14.66 -26.07 -7.36
N ILE A 230 15.09 -24.84 -7.65
CA ILE A 230 16.50 -24.43 -7.64
C ILE A 230 16.81 -23.94 -6.22
N LYS A 231 17.88 -24.49 -5.61
CA LYS A 231 18.28 -24.14 -4.24
C LYS A 231 18.72 -22.67 -4.13
N LYS A 232 19.40 -22.16 -5.15
CA LYS A 232 19.84 -20.76 -5.27
C LYS A 232 19.50 -20.25 -6.68
N PRO A 233 18.25 -19.83 -6.92
CA PRO A 233 17.90 -19.28 -8.23
C PRO A 233 18.57 -17.93 -8.44
N GLU A 234 18.92 -17.63 -9.68
CA GLU A 234 19.36 -16.29 -10.06
C GLU A 234 18.17 -15.35 -10.11
N ILE A 235 18.18 -14.37 -9.22
CA ILE A 235 17.07 -13.41 -9.01
C ILE A 235 17.53 -12.01 -9.41
N VAL A 236 16.70 -11.29 -10.17
CA VAL A 236 16.94 -9.87 -10.49
C VAL A 236 15.71 -9.03 -10.17
N LEU A 237 15.92 -7.76 -9.81
CA LEU A 237 14.85 -6.76 -9.71
C LEU A 237 14.79 -5.94 -10.99
N LEU A 238 13.71 -6.08 -11.76
CA LEU A 238 13.49 -5.34 -13.01
C LEU A 238 12.83 -3.99 -12.71
N THR A 239 13.56 -2.91 -12.92
CA THR A 239 13.09 -1.53 -12.75
C THR A 239 12.81 -0.86 -14.09
N PRO A 240 11.84 0.06 -14.18
CA PRO A 240 11.68 0.94 -15.35
C PRO A 240 12.71 2.08 -15.39
N GLY A 241 13.62 2.17 -14.43
CA GLY A 241 14.72 3.13 -14.38
C GLY A 241 14.47 4.33 -13.47
N ILE A 242 15.43 5.25 -13.49
CA ILE A 242 15.55 6.38 -12.54
C ILE A 242 14.42 7.40 -12.57
N TYR A 243 13.64 7.42 -13.63
CA TYR A 243 12.48 8.34 -13.76
C TYR A 243 11.23 7.82 -13.05
N ASN A 244 11.24 6.58 -12.55
CA ASN A 244 10.12 6.06 -11.78
C ASN A 244 10.07 6.66 -10.37
N SER A 245 8.88 7.04 -9.89
CA SER A 245 8.70 7.63 -8.56
C SER A 245 9.16 6.74 -7.42
N ALA A 246 9.11 5.42 -7.60
CA ALA A 246 9.53 4.42 -6.63
C ALA A 246 10.96 3.89 -6.85
N TYR A 247 11.78 4.54 -7.69
CA TYR A 247 13.14 4.06 -8.00
C TYR A 247 14.01 3.91 -6.75
N TYR A 248 13.87 4.81 -5.77
CA TYR A 248 14.52 4.69 -4.47
C TYR A 248 14.22 3.33 -3.83
N GLU A 249 12.95 2.92 -3.80
CA GLU A 249 12.54 1.63 -3.24
C GLU A 249 13.12 0.45 -4.04
N HIS A 250 13.18 0.55 -5.37
CA HIS A 250 13.74 -0.51 -6.21
C HIS A 250 15.23 -0.74 -5.88
N SER A 251 16.01 0.35 -5.82
CA SER A 251 17.42 0.32 -5.47
C SER A 251 17.65 -0.18 -4.04
N TYR A 252 16.88 0.34 -3.08
CA TYR A 252 16.95 -0.07 -1.69
C TYR A 252 16.70 -1.58 -1.52
N LEU A 253 15.61 -2.10 -2.09
CA LEU A 253 15.27 -3.51 -1.95
C LEU A 253 16.27 -4.42 -2.64
N ALA A 254 16.75 -4.07 -3.84
CA ALA A 254 17.78 -4.84 -4.52
C ALA A 254 19.05 -4.95 -3.67
N GLN A 255 19.50 -3.83 -3.10
CA GLN A 255 20.66 -3.77 -2.21
C GLN A 255 20.44 -4.59 -0.93
N GLN A 256 19.28 -4.45 -0.27
CA GLN A 256 19.00 -5.18 0.98
C GLN A 256 18.89 -6.70 0.78
N MET A 257 18.44 -7.14 -0.40
CA MET A 257 18.37 -8.57 -0.75
C MET A 257 19.66 -9.11 -1.35
N GLY A 258 20.62 -8.25 -1.73
CA GLY A 258 21.85 -8.66 -2.43
C GLY A 258 21.58 -9.24 -3.81
N ILE A 259 20.61 -8.68 -4.56
CA ILE A 259 20.28 -9.07 -5.94
C ILE A 259 20.53 -7.92 -6.90
N ASP A 260 20.70 -8.23 -8.18
CA ASP A 260 20.95 -7.20 -9.19
C ASP A 260 19.70 -6.36 -9.49
N LEU A 261 19.90 -5.05 -9.55
CA LEU A 261 18.94 -4.10 -10.11
C LEU A 261 19.20 -3.97 -11.60
N VAL A 262 18.21 -4.33 -12.42
CA VAL A 262 18.33 -4.33 -13.88
C VAL A 262 17.21 -3.54 -14.55
N GLU A 263 17.52 -2.94 -15.69
CA GLU A 263 16.51 -2.37 -16.62
C GLU A 263 16.23 -3.37 -17.76
N GLY A 264 15.17 -3.14 -18.54
CA GLY A 264 14.81 -4.02 -19.66
C GLY A 264 15.94 -4.23 -20.68
N ARG A 265 16.77 -3.20 -20.89
CA ARG A 265 17.94 -3.26 -21.79
C ARG A 265 19.08 -4.18 -21.32
N ASP A 266 19.13 -4.49 -20.02
CA ASP A 266 20.14 -5.36 -19.43
C ASP A 266 19.77 -6.84 -19.55
N LEU A 267 18.51 -7.11 -19.92
CA LEU A 267 18.00 -8.46 -20.13
C LEU A 267 17.88 -8.80 -21.62
N VAL A 268 18.00 -10.08 -21.93
CA VAL A 268 17.81 -10.62 -23.27
C VAL A 268 17.22 -12.03 -23.23
N VAL A 269 16.28 -12.29 -24.14
CA VAL A 269 15.75 -13.64 -24.36
C VAL A 269 16.57 -14.37 -25.43
N LYS A 270 17.11 -15.53 -25.10
CA LYS A 270 17.84 -16.40 -26.03
C LYS A 270 17.41 -17.85 -25.85
N LYS A 271 17.02 -18.53 -26.95
CA LYS A 271 16.57 -19.93 -26.95
C LYS A 271 15.47 -20.25 -25.90
N GLY A 272 14.57 -19.27 -25.64
CA GLY A 272 13.45 -19.45 -24.72
C GLY A 272 13.79 -19.30 -23.25
N PHE A 273 14.96 -18.77 -22.91
CA PHE A 273 15.40 -18.43 -21.56
C PHE A 273 15.77 -16.95 -21.47
N VAL A 274 15.64 -16.39 -20.27
CA VAL A 274 16.04 -15.00 -19.97
C VAL A 274 17.46 -14.99 -19.43
N TYR A 275 18.24 -14.04 -19.89
CA TYR A 275 19.62 -13.82 -19.44
C TYR A 275 19.83 -12.36 -19.09
N LYS A 276 20.60 -12.09 -18.04
CA LYS A 276 21.20 -10.78 -17.79
C LYS A 276 22.57 -10.67 -18.51
N LYS A 277 22.85 -9.49 -19.02
CA LYS A 277 24.14 -9.15 -19.64
C LYS A 277 25.12 -8.80 -18.52
N THR A 278 26.28 -9.44 -18.52
CA THR A 278 27.39 -9.19 -17.60
C THR A 278 28.69 -8.97 -18.38
N ILE A 279 29.71 -8.48 -17.70
CA ILE A 279 31.05 -8.34 -18.33
C ILE A 279 31.66 -9.69 -18.74
N GLU A 280 31.24 -10.78 -18.12
CA GLU A 280 31.67 -12.14 -18.41
C GLU A 280 30.80 -12.84 -19.46
N GLY A 281 29.74 -12.17 -19.93
CA GLY A 281 28.79 -12.72 -20.91
C GLY A 281 27.34 -12.76 -20.41
N LEU A 282 26.61 -13.81 -20.78
CA LEU A 282 25.20 -13.95 -20.44
C LEU A 282 25.03 -14.89 -19.24
N SER A 283 24.43 -14.37 -18.17
CA SER A 283 24.04 -15.15 -16.99
C SER A 283 22.52 -15.40 -17.00
N LYS A 284 22.11 -16.67 -16.85
CA LYS A 284 20.70 -17.06 -16.89
C LYS A 284 19.95 -16.53 -15.67
N VAL A 285 18.75 -15.98 -15.91
CA VAL A 285 17.84 -15.48 -14.85
C VAL A 285 16.72 -16.50 -14.63
N ASP A 286 16.44 -16.84 -13.37
CA ASP A 286 15.40 -17.79 -12.97
C ASP A 286 14.17 -17.09 -12.39
N VAL A 287 14.33 -15.93 -11.72
CA VAL A 287 13.26 -15.16 -11.12
C VAL A 287 13.44 -13.66 -11.38
N ILE A 288 12.39 -13.01 -11.82
CA ILE A 288 12.33 -11.56 -12.01
C ILE A 288 11.35 -10.97 -11.00
N TYR A 289 11.84 -10.20 -10.03
CA TYR A 289 11.01 -9.31 -9.24
C TYR A 289 10.74 -8.04 -10.04
N ARG A 290 9.55 -7.93 -10.62
CA ARG A 290 9.22 -6.81 -11.50
C ARG A 290 8.70 -5.59 -10.78
N ARG A 291 9.14 -4.43 -11.23
CA ARG A 291 8.59 -3.12 -10.87
C ARG A 291 8.07 -2.39 -12.12
N VAL A 292 7.84 -3.15 -13.19
CA VAL A 292 7.27 -2.72 -14.47
C VAL A 292 5.84 -3.25 -14.57
N ASP A 293 4.88 -2.42 -14.97
CA ASP A 293 3.48 -2.82 -15.17
C ASP A 293 3.34 -3.85 -16.31
N ASP A 294 2.28 -4.67 -16.21
CA ASP A 294 2.00 -5.76 -17.17
C ASP A 294 2.05 -5.31 -18.63
N GLU A 295 1.47 -4.15 -18.91
CA GLU A 295 1.39 -3.57 -20.25
C GLU A 295 2.76 -3.33 -20.88
N TYR A 296 3.79 -3.05 -20.06
CA TYR A 296 5.14 -2.70 -20.52
C TYR A 296 6.16 -3.82 -20.38
N LEU A 297 5.78 -4.99 -19.82
CA LEU A 297 6.72 -6.09 -19.55
C LEU A 297 7.31 -6.70 -20.82
N ASP A 298 6.52 -6.86 -21.88
CA ASP A 298 6.92 -7.50 -23.13
C ASP A 298 6.27 -6.79 -24.33
N PRO A 299 7.04 -6.08 -25.18
CA PRO A 299 6.50 -5.36 -26.32
C PRO A 299 5.85 -6.27 -27.39
N GLN A 300 6.04 -7.60 -27.32
CA GLN A 300 5.39 -8.53 -28.25
C GLN A 300 3.94 -8.85 -27.84
N VAL A 301 3.56 -8.58 -26.59
CA VAL A 301 2.28 -8.99 -26.02
C VAL A 301 1.50 -7.80 -25.46
N GLY A 302 2.19 -6.81 -24.88
CA GLY A 302 1.64 -5.58 -24.33
C GLY A 302 1.81 -4.39 -25.27
N ASN A 303 2.32 -3.29 -24.76
CA ASN A 303 2.58 -2.08 -25.54
C ASN A 303 3.78 -2.28 -26.49
N PRO A 304 3.57 -2.27 -27.83
CA PRO A 304 4.65 -2.52 -28.78
C PRO A 304 5.77 -1.45 -28.76
N ASN A 305 5.49 -0.27 -28.19
CA ASN A 305 6.45 0.81 -28.04
C ASN A 305 7.18 0.79 -26.69
N SER A 306 6.99 -0.27 -25.88
CA SER A 306 7.68 -0.38 -24.60
C SER A 306 9.19 -0.54 -24.78
N VAL A 307 9.94 0.41 -24.21
CA VAL A 307 11.42 0.39 -24.14
C VAL A 307 11.95 -0.09 -22.80
N ILE A 308 11.04 -0.28 -21.80
CA ILE A 308 11.39 -0.69 -20.43
C ILE A 308 11.13 -2.17 -20.16
N GLY A 309 10.50 -2.86 -21.11
CA GLY A 309 10.23 -4.29 -21.06
C GLY A 309 11.28 -5.14 -21.78
N VAL A 310 11.05 -6.44 -21.82
CA VAL A 310 11.96 -7.43 -22.41
C VAL A 310 11.23 -8.24 -23.47
N LYS A 311 11.64 -8.10 -24.73
CA LYS A 311 11.02 -8.81 -25.87
C LYS A 311 11.07 -10.32 -25.69
N GLY A 312 9.91 -11.00 -25.72
CA GLY A 312 9.76 -12.44 -25.57
C GLY A 312 9.74 -12.95 -24.13
N LEU A 313 9.70 -12.05 -23.15
CA LEU A 313 9.67 -12.39 -21.72
C LEU A 313 8.45 -13.23 -21.35
N ILE A 314 7.26 -12.83 -21.80
CA ILE A 314 6.00 -13.53 -21.51
C ILE A 314 6.02 -14.96 -22.07
N ASN A 315 6.65 -15.18 -23.23
CA ASN A 315 6.79 -16.54 -23.77
C ASN A 315 7.72 -17.42 -22.91
N CYS A 316 8.79 -16.86 -22.34
CA CYS A 316 9.66 -17.57 -21.40
C CYS A 316 8.89 -17.94 -20.11
N TRP A 317 8.08 -17.02 -19.58
CA TRP A 317 7.24 -17.24 -18.41
C TRP A 317 6.19 -18.32 -18.67
N LYS A 318 5.46 -18.27 -19.80
CA LYS A 318 4.50 -19.31 -20.20
C LYS A 318 5.14 -20.70 -20.29
N LYS A 319 6.38 -20.79 -20.72
CA LYS A 319 7.15 -22.04 -20.76
C LYS A 319 7.76 -22.43 -19.41
N GLN A 320 7.46 -21.69 -18.35
CA GLN A 320 7.98 -21.92 -17.00
C GLN A 320 9.51 -21.92 -16.92
N ASN A 321 10.18 -21.16 -17.82
CA ASN A 321 11.63 -21.01 -17.87
C ASN A 321 12.14 -19.82 -17.04
N VAL A 322 11.25 -18.95 -16.60
CA VAL A 322 11.51 -17.83 -15.68
C VAL A 322 10.24 -17.56 -14.88
N SER A 323 10.38 -17.22 -13.60
CA SER A 323 9.27 -16.73 -12.77
C SER A 323 9.22 -15.21 -12.79
N ILE A 324 8.02 -14.64 -12.81
CA ILE A 324 7.79 -13.18 -12.73
C ILE A 324 6.94 -12.91 -11.49
N VAL A 325 7.40 -12.03 -10.61
CA VAL A 325 6.79 -11.70 -9.32
C VAL A 325 6.51 -10.18 -9.25
N ASN A 326 5.29 -9.69 -9.01
CA ASN A 326 4.04 -10.45 -9.04
C ASN A 326 3.75 -10.95 -10.44
N ALA A 327 3.02 -12.05 -10.55
CA ALA A 327 2.75 -12.67 -11.83
C ALA A 327 1.95 -11.74 -12.76
N PRO A 328 2.20 -11.80 -14.08
CA PRO A 328 1.36 -11.11 -15.05
C PRO A 328 -0.11 -11.50 -14.88
N GLY A 329 -1.01 -10.53 -15.00
CA GLY A 329 -2.44 -10.76 -14.89
C GLY A 329 -3.01 -10.76 -13.47
N CYS A 330 -2.18 -10.65 -12.41
CA CYS A 330 -2.69 -10.52 -11.03
C CYS A 330 -3.54 -9.24 -10.82
N GLY A 331 -3.39 -8.26 -11.69
CA GLY A 331 -4.13 -7.00 -11.65
C GLY A 331 -5.65 -7.11 -11.75
N ILE A 332 -6.19 -8.25 -12.16
CA ILE A 332 -7.66 -8.47 -12.16
C ILE A 332 -8.27 -8.34 -10.77
N ALA A 333 -7.51 -8.66 -9.73
CA ALA A 333 -7.98 -8.55 -8.34
C ALA A 333 -7.62 -7.21 -7.66
N ASP A 334 -6.87 -6.33 -8.36
CA ASP A 334 -6.52 -4.98 -7.92
C ASP A 334 -7.65 -3.96 -8.20
N ASP A 335 -8.71 -4.41 -8.88
CA ASP A 335 -9.86 -3.61 -9.28
C ASP A 335 -10.78 -3.33 -8.08
N LYS A 336 -11.15 -2.05 -7.89
CA LYS A 336 -11.99 -1.63 -6.77
C LYS A 336 -13.41 -2.21 -6.79
N ALA A 337 -13.91 -2.66 -7.95
CA ALA A 337 -15.18 -3.37 -8.02
C ALA A 337 -15.01 -4.83 -7.58
N VAL A 338 -13.87 -5.45 -7.86
CA VAL A 338 -13.52 -6.81 -7.39
C VAL A 338 -13.37 -6.86 -5.87
N TYR A 339 -12.78 -5.82 -5.29
CA TYR A 339 -12.66 -5.66 -3.84
C TYR A 339 -13.99 -5.91 -3.08
N ASN A 340 -15.13 -5.51 -3.66
CA ASN A 340 -16.46 -5.70 -3.04
C ASN A 340 -16.80 -7.17 -2.78
N TYR A 341 -16.22 -8.08 -3.54
CA TYR A 341 -16.50 -9.51 -3.49
C TYR A 341 -15.53 -10.32 -2.65
N VAL A 342 -14.53 -9.68 -2.04
CA VAL A 342 -13.53 -10.41 -1.24
C VAL A 342 -14.14 -11.18 -0.07
N PRO A 343 -15.17 -10.69 0.64
CA PRO A 343 -15.87 -11.49 1.64
C PRO A 343 -16.47 -12.79 1.05
N GLU A 344 -17.07 -12.74 -0.14
CA GLU A 344 -17.60 -13.93 -0.83
C GLU A 344 -16.46 -14.88 -1.24
N MET A 345 -15.30 -14.34 -1.65
CA MET A 345 -14.13 -15.17 -1.99
C MET A 345 -13.61 -15.92 -0.77
N ILE A 346 -13.52 -15.26 0.39
CA ILE A 346 -13.11 -15.89 1.66
C ILE A 346 -14.04 -17.05 2.01
N ASN A 347 -15.35 -16.82 1.99
CA ASN A 347 -16.34 -17.86 2.25
C ASN A 347 -16.24 -19.00 1.22
N PHE A 348 -16.10 -18.68 -0.07
CA PHE A 348 -16.06 -19.69 -1.12
C PHE A 348 -14.81 -20.54 -1.10
N PHE A 349 -13.63 -19.92 -1.07
CA PHE A 349 -12.37 -20.64 -1.19
C PHE A 349 -11.84 -21.21 0.13
N LEU A 350 -12.06 -20.52 1.24
CA LEU A 350 -11.52 -20.91 2.54
C LEU A 350 -12.55 -21.57 3.45
N LYS A 351 -13.85 -21.40 3.19
CA LYS A 351 -14.95 -21.84 4.06
C LYS A 351 -14.90 -21.17 5.44
N GLU A 352 -14.49 -19.92 5.46
CA GLU A 352 -14.29 -19.13 6.67
C GLU A 352 -15.11 -17.83 6.57
N ASP A 353 -15.39 -17.21 7.70
CA ASP A 353 -15.95 -15.86 7.76
C ASP A 353 -14.83 -14.82 7.69
N PRO A 354 -15.05 -13.66 7.04
CA PRO A 354 -14.07 -12.59 6.97
C PRO A 354 -13.68 -12.05 8.35
N ILE A 355 -12.39 -12.08 8.67
CA ILE A 355 -11.84 -11.53 9.93
C ILE A 355 -11.81 -9.99 9.88
N LEU A 356 -11.42 -9.42 8.75
CA LEU A 356 -11.38 -7.97 8.55
C LEU A 356 -12.55 -7.53 7.68
N PRO A 357 -13.36 -6.55 8.14
CA PRO A 357 -14.45 -6.01 7.35
C PRO A 357 -13.95 -5.14 6.21
N ASN A 358 -14.69 -5.16 5.11
CA ASN A 358 -14.54 -4.22 4.01
C ASN A 358 -15.27 -2.92 4.32
N ILE A 359 -14.77 -1.81 3.82
CA ILE A 359 -15.57 -0.60 3.66
C ILE A 359 -16.66 -0.87 2.61
N LYS A 360 -17.90 -0.56 2.98
CA LYS A 360 -19.05 -0.75 2.09
C LYS A 360 -18.79 -0.06 0.75
N THR A 361 -18.90 -0.84 -0.34
CA THR A 361 -18.66 -0.35 -1.69
C THR A 361 -19.90 -0.55 -2.54
N TYR A 362 -20.32 0.50 -3.22
CA TYR A 362 -21.48 0.52 -4.13
C TYR A 362 -20.97 0.43 -5.56
N LEU A 363 -21.50 -0.52 -6.33
CA LEU A 363 -21.15 -0.69 -7.73
C LEU A 363 -22.02 0.23 -8.59
N MET A 364 -21.43 1.20 -9.28
CA MET A 364 -22.18 2.14 -10.12
C MET A 364 -22.83 1.45 -11.34
N SER A 365 -22.39 0.25 -11.71
CA SER A 365 -23.06 -0.62 -12.68
C SER A 365 -24.40 -1.14 -12.18
N ASN A 366 -24.58 -1.34 -10.88
CA ASN A 366 -25.82 -1.76 -10.27
C ASN A 366 -26.79 -0.57 -10.17
N LYS A 367 -28.02 -0.72 -10.73
CA LYS A 367 -29.02 0.36 -10.79
C LYS A 367 -29.47 0.82 -9.40
N LYS A 368 -29.63 -0.11 -8.46
CA LYS A 368 -30.08 0.17 -7.07
C LYS A 368 -29.00 0.93 -6.30
N ASP A 369 -27.75 0.45 -6.36
CA ASP A 369 -26.60 1.12 -5.74
C ASP A 369 -26.40 2.52 -6.28
N ARG A 370 -26.45 2.66 -7.61
CA ARG A 370 -26.28 3.94 -8.31
C ARG A 370 -27.34 4.97 -7.90
N GLY A 371 -28.61 4.54 -7.78
CA GLY A 371 -29.71 5.39 -7.30
C GLY A 371 -29.40 5.94 -5.89
N TYR A 372 -29.07 5.04 -4.96
CA TYR A 372 -28.71 5.39 -3.60
C TYR A 372 -27.52 6.36 -3.52
N VAL A 373 -26.48 6.10 -4.33
CA VAL A 373 -25.27 6.96 -4.36
C VAL A 373 -25.61 8.35 -4.88
N PHE A 374 -26.41 8.50 -5.93
CA PHE A 374 -26.77 9.82 -6.47
C PHE A 374 -27.66 10.65 -5.53
N GLU A 375 -28.56 10.00 -4.82
CA GLU A 375 -29.35 10.65 -3.75
C GLU A 375 -28.46 11.15 -2.62
N ASN A 376 -27.47 10.36 -2.23
CA ASN A 376 -26.58 10.62 -1.10
C ASN A 376 -25.18 11.14 -1.51
N ILE A 377 -25.01 11.67 -2.69
CA ILE A 377 -23.70 11.93 -3.33
C ILE A 377 -22.76 12.77 -2.45
N ARG A 378 -23.26 13.72 -1.66
CA ARG A 378 -22.47 14.57 -0.75
C ARG A 378 -21.81 13.79 0.39
N LYS A 379 -22.32 12.58 0.70
CA LYS A 379 -21.79 11.68 1.73
C LYS A 379 -20.94 10.56 1.14
N MET A 380 -20.62 10.63 -0.15
CA MET A 380 -19.92 9.59 -0.90
C MET A 380 -18.58 10.07 -1.43
N VAL A 381 -17.69 9.10 -1.66
CA VAL A 381 -16.48 9.24 -2.44
C VAL A 381 -16.63 8.35 -3.67
N ILE A 382 -16.59 8.93 -4.87
CA ILE A 382 -16.69 8.20 -6.14
C ILE A 382 -15.28 8.00 -6.68
N LYS A 383 -14.95 6.76 -7.04
CA LYS A 383 -13.61 6.35 -7.46
C LYS A 383 -13.68 5.63 -8.81
N PRO A 384 -12.76 5.90 -9.76
CA PRO A 384 -12.56 5.03 -10.91
C PRO A 384 -12.05 3.66 -10.44
N VAL A 385 -12.53 2.57 -11.08
CA VAL A 385 -12.19 1.18 -10.66
C VAL A 385 -10.73 0.83 -10.91
N ALA A 386 -10.15 1.32 -12.00
CA ALA A 386 -8.85 0.87 -12.49
C ALA A 386 -7.71 1.90 -12.28
N GLU A 387 -7.98 3.02 -11.60
CA GLU A 387 -6.97 4.05 -11.34
C GLU A 387 -6.33 3.84 -9.96
N ALA A 388 -5.01 4.17 -9.88
CA ALA A 388 -4.21 4.13 -8.67
C ALA A 388 -3.76 5.53 -8.24
N GLY A 389 -3.18 5.67 -7.05
CA GLY A 389 -2.57 6.94 -6.61
C GLY A 389 -3.58 8.05 -6.27
N GLY A 390 -4.88 7.75 -6.21
CA GLY A 390 -5.92 8.74 -5.89
C GLY A 390 -6.36 9.61 -7.08
N TYR A 391 -5.91 9.33 -8.29
CA TYR A 391 -6.34 10.05 -9.48
C TYR A 391 -7.83 9.80 -9.79
N GLY A 392 -8.53 10.87 -10.20
CA GLY A 392 -9.94 10.79 -10.59
C GLY A 392 -10.93 10.57 -9.45
N ILE A 393 -10.49 10.58 -8.19
CA ILE A 393 -11.35 10.47 -7.01
C ILE A 393 -12.18 11.77 -6.87
N VAL A 394 -13.48 11.61 -6.68
CA VAL A 394 -14.42 12.69 -6.43
C VAL A 394 -14.96 12.61 -5.01
N ILE A 395 -14.69 13.61 -4.20
CA ILE A 395 -15.21 13.72 -2.84
C ILE A 395 -16.55 14.47 -2.91
N GLY A 396 -17.66 13.79 -2.66
CA GLY A 396 -19.01 14.34 -2.83
C GLY A 396 -19.29 15.59 -2.00
N LYS A 397 -18.68 15.71 -0.81
CA LYS A 397 -18.81 16.87 0.10
C LYS A 397 -18.32 18.18 -0.56
N THR A 398 -17.37 18.11 -1.48
CA THR A 398 -16.79 19.32 -2.15
C THR A 398 -17.58 19.76 -3.38
N LEU A 399 -18.56 18.98 -3.84
CA LEU A 399 -19.32 19.28 -5.06
C LEU A 399 -20.31 20.43 -4.87
N ASN A 400 -20.30 21.39 -5.78
CA ASN A 400 -21.38 22.32 -5.98
C ASN A 400 -22.44 21.74 -6.94
N ASN A 401 -23.53 22.47 -7.20
CA ASN A 401 -24.63 21.96 -8.04
C ASN A 401 -24.21 21.72 -9.50
N LYS A 402 -23.30 22.51 -10.05
CA LYS A 402 -22.77 22.36 -11.43
C LYS A 402 -21.90 21.13 -11.53
N THR A 403 -20.88 21.02 -10.68
CA THR A 403 -19.94 19.90 -10.66
C THR A 403 -20.63 18.59 -10.29
N LYS A 404 -21.68 18.62 -9.43
CA LYS A 404 -22.52 17.45 -9.17
C LYS A 404 -23.16 16.90 -10.45
N LYS A 405 -23.76 17.76 -11.29
CA LYS A 405 -24.38 17.35 -12.56
C LYS A 405 -23.34 16.77 -13.52
N GLU A 406 -22.16 17.38 -13.60
CA GLU A 406 -21.06 16.91 -14.45
C GLU A 406 -20.56 15.50 -14.02
N VAL A 407 -20.38 15.29 -12.73
CA VAL A 407 -19.99 13.97 -12.18
C VAL A 407 -21.05 12.91 -12.45
N ILE A 408 -22.33 13.22 -12.23
CA ILE A 408 -23.42 12.29 -12.54
C ILE A 408 -23.43 11.93 -14.03
N LYS A 409 -23.31 12.93 -14.93
CA LYS A 409 -23.24 12.71 -16.39
C LYS A 409 -22.05 11.82 -16.76
N LYS A 410 -20.86 12.09 -16.17
CA LYS A 410 -19.64 11.31 -16.40
C LYS A 410 -19.80 9.86 -15.97
N VAL A 411 -20.37 9.63 -14.78
CA VAL A 411 -20.62 8.26 -14.27
C VAL A 411 -21.66 7.53 -15.12
N LEU A 412 -22.75 8.19 -15.53
CA LEU A 412 -23.75 7.60 -16.39
C LEU A 412 -23.21 7.22 -17.79
N GLY A 413 -22.22 7.95 -18.28
CA GLY A 413 -21.56 7.64 -19.55
C GLY A 413 -20.76 6.33 -19.53
N ASN A 414 -20.30 5.88 -18.35
CA ASN A 414 -19.58 4.60 -18.18
C ASN A 414 -19.71 4.09 -16.74
N THR A 415 -20.87 3.56 -16.42
CA THR A 415 -21.20 3.09 -15.05
C THR A 415 -20.30 1.96 -14.55
N LYS A 416 -19.77 1.12 -15.44
CA LYS A 416 -18.88 0.00 -15.07
C LYS A 416 -17.48 0.48 -14.60
N ASN A 417 -17.10 1.72 -14.93
CA ASN A 417 -15.79 2.28 -14.57
C ASN A 417 -15.77 3.00 -13.21
N TYR A 418 -16.85 2.93 -12.43
CA TYR A 418 -16.92 3.64 -11.15
C TYR A 418 -17.48 2.77 -10.04
N VAL A 419 -16.93 3.00 -8.86
CA VAL A 419 -17.49 2.57 -7.56
C VAL A 419 -17.66 3.78 -6.66
N ALA A 420 -18.50 3.63 -5.64
CA ALA A 420 -18.64 4.65 -4.60
C ALA A 420 -18.53 4.02 -3.21
N GLN A 421 -17.93 4.75 -2.29
CA GLN A 421 -17.84 4.38 -0.88
C GLN A 421 -18.38 5.54 -0.02
N PRO A 422 -18.92 5.29 1.17
CA PRO A 422 -19.26 6.35 2.11
C PRO A 422 -18.02 7.21 2.39
N LEU A 423 -18.22 8.50 2.59
CA LEU A 423 -17.17 9.38 3.11
C LEU A 423 -16.89 8.98 4.56
N ILE A 424 -15.72 8.40 4.80
CA ILE A 424 -15.30 7.90 6.10
C ILE A 424 -14.47 8.95 6.79
N ASN A 425 -14.77 9.19 8.06
CA ASN A 425 -13.91 9.95 8.93
C ASN A 425 -12.74 9.06 9.35
N LEU A 426 -11.61 9.20 8.67
CA LEU A 426 -10.37 8.49 9.03
C LEU A 426 -10.00 8.83 10.47
N SER A 427 -9.41 7.88 11.21
CA SER A 427 -8.84 8.17 12.52
C SER A 427 -7.79 9.27 12.45
N THR A 428 -7.48 9.86 13.59
CA THR A 428 -6.46 10.89 13.75
C THR A 428 -5.39 10.46 14.75
N THR A 429 -4.22 11.07 14.63
CA THR A 429 -3.12 10.95 15.59
C THR A 429 -2.41 12.28 15.72
N PRO A 430 -1.80 12.58 16.89
CA PRO A 430 -0.97 13.75 17.07
C PRO A 430 0.15 13.78 16.03
N THR A 431 0.31 14.91 15.36
CA THR A 431 1.34 15.15 14.36
C THR A 431 1.95 16.52 14.62
N PHE A 432 3.27 16.60 14.57
CA PHE A 432 4.00 17.87 14.78
C PHE A 432 3.98 18.71 13.50
N ASP A 433 3.55 19.93 13.59
CA ASP A 433 3.51 20.88 12.47
C ASP A 433 3.85 22.28 12.97
N LYS A 434 5.02 22.79 12.61
CA LYS A 434 5.46 24.17 12.88
C LYS A 434 5.18 24.63 14.32
N ASP A 435 5.75 23.99 15.31
CA ASP A 435 5.61 24.30 16.72
C ASP A 435 4.27 23.92 17.38
N LEU A 436 3.42 23.17 16.68
CA LEU A 436 2.13 22.68 17.16
C LEU A 436 2.05 21.17 17.05
N VAL A 437 1.41 20.53 18.03
CA VAL A 437 0.93 19.15 17.91
C VAL A 437 -0.57 19.19 17.65
N ALA A 438 -0.98 18.65 16.51
CA ALA A 438 -2.37 18.71 16.08
C ALA A 438 -2.85 17.37 15.48
N PRO A 439 -4.16 17.08 15.53
CA PRO A 439 -4.70 15.85 14.92
C PRO A 439 -4.57 15.89 13.42
N ARG A 440 -4.10 14.78 12.84
CA ARG A 440 -4.04 14.55 11.40
C ARG A 440 -4.59 13.18 11.07
N HIS A 441 -5.36 13.12 9.99
CA HIS A 441 -5.89 11.86 9.47
C HIS A 441 -4.77 10.96 8.95
N LEU A 442 -4.99 9.64 9.08
CA LEU A 442 -4.01 8.64 8.70
C LEU A 442 -4.66 7.36 8.19
N ASP A 443 -3.88 6.59 7.48
CA ASP A 443 -4.13 5.20 7.12
C ASP A 443 -2.91 4.32 7.41
N LEU A 444 -2.98 3.04 7.05
CA LEU A 444 -1.91 2.08 7.25
C LEU A 444 -1.80 1.17 6.04
N ARG A 445 -0.61 1.01 5.49
CA ARG A 445 -0.29 0.01 4.47
C ARG A 445 0.65 -1.05 5.01
N PRO A 446 0.12 -2.18 5.53
CA PRO A 446 0.89 -3.39 5.72
C PRO A 446 1.33 -3.99 4.38
N PHE A 447 2.40 -4.79 4.44
CA PHE A 447 2.85 -5.58 3.29
C PHE A 447 2.74 -7.06 3.63
N ILE A 448 2.23 -7.84 2.69
CA ILE A 448 1.99 -9.26 2.83
C ILE A 448 2.79 -9.99 1.76
N LEU A 449 3.53 -11.01 2.15
CA LEU A 449 4.29 -11.87 1.26
C LEU A 449 3.65 -13.26 1.23
N SER A 450 3.32 -13.73 0.02
CA SER A 450 2.67 -15.02 -0.24
C SER A 450 3.61 -15.97 -0.96
N GLY A 451 3.99 -17.04 -0.28
CA GLY A 451 4.77 -18.15 -0.81
C GLY A 451 4.18 -19.47 -0.31
N LYS A 452 5.01 -20.38 0.19
CA LYS A 452 4.57 -21.60 0.90
C LYS A 452 3.79 -21.27 2.17
N SER A 453 4.18 -20.22 2.83
CA SER A 453 3.47 -19.59 3.95
C SER A 453 3.28 -18.13 3.66
N THR A 454 2.34 -17.51 4.36
CA THR A 454 2.11 -16.08 4.27
C THR A 454 2.85 -15.38 5.41
N TYR A 455 3.58 -14.32 5.09
CA TYR A 455 4.20 -13.42 6.05
C TYR A 455 3.53 -12.05 5.97
N VAL A 456 3.09 -11.53 7.09
CA VAL A 456 2.55 -10.17 7.22
C VAL A 456 3.57 -9.33 7.98
N THR A 457 3.92 -8.15 7.47
CA THR A 457 4.83 -7.23 8.18
C THR A 457 4.28 -6.90 9.57
N VAL A 458 5.17 -6.72 10.54
CA VAL A 458 4.78 -6.30 11.90
C VAL A 458 4.50 -4.80 11.91
N GLY A 459 3.29 -4.41 11.62
CA GLY A 459 2.89 -3.04 11.32
C GLY A 459 2.86 -2.78 9.81
N GLY A 460 3.07 -1.54 9.41
CA GLY A 460 3.02 -1.11 8.02
C GLY A 460 3.49 0.32 7.87
N LEU A 461 3.46 0.83 6.65
CA LEU A 461 3.68 2.25 6.40
C LEU A 461 2.44 3.03 6.84
N THR A 462 2.52 3.79 7.93
CA THR A 462 1.50 4.79 8.25
C THR A 462 1.70 6.01 7.36
N ARG A 463 0.65 6.35 6.59
CA ARG A 463 0.59 7.59 5.82
C ARG A 463 -0.27 8.59 6.57
N VAL A 464 0.14 9.86 6.61
CA VAL A 464 -0.52 10.91 7.39
C VAL A 464 -0.76 12.15 6.55
N ALA A 465 -1.93 12.78 6.69
CA ALA A 465 -2.23 14.04 6.05
C ALA A 465 -1.41 15.16 6.73
N LEU A 466 -0.68 15.96 5.94
CA LEU A 466 0.14 17.06 6.49
C LEU A 466 -0.68 18.34 6.71
N LYS A 467 -1.82 18.50 6.00
CA LYS A 467 -2.68 19.68 6.14
C LYS A 467 -3.85 19.41 7.08
N LYS A 468 -4.15 20.36 7.98
CA LYS A 468 -5.30 20.27 8.90
C LYS A 468 -6.60 20.02 8.13
N GLY A 469 -7.36 19.02 8.55
CA GLY A 469 -8.68 18.66 7.97
C GLY A 469 -8.61 17.98 6.60
N SER A 470 -7.41 17.77 6.05
CA SER A 470 -7.24 17.01 4.81
C SER A 470 -7.35 15.50 5.11
N THR A 471 -8.06 14.78 4.26
CA THR A 471 -8.10 13.30 4.24
C THR A 471 -7.14 12.71 3.20
N VAL A 472 -6.35 13.55 2.52
CA VAL A 472 -5.35 13.12 1.54
C VAL A 472 -4.09 12.70 2.31
N VAL A 473 -3.95 11.40 2.50
CA VAL A 473 -2.82 10.77 3.21
C VAL A 473 -1.74 10.24 2.26
N ASN A 474 -2.09 10.03 0.98
CA ASN A 474 -1.18 9.44 0.00
C ASN A 474 0.06 10.32 -0.23
N SER A 475 1.24 9.72 -0.12
CA SER A 475 2.52 10.41 -0.28
C SER A 475 2.70 11.03 -1.67
N SER A 476 2.18 10.38 -2.73
CA SER A 476 2.22 10.91 -4.10
C SER A 476 1.42 12.21 -4.28
N GLN A 477 0.48 12.49 -3.39
CA GLN A 477 -0.34 13.71 -3.36
C GLN A 477 0.05 14.67 -2.24
N GLY A 478 1.23 14.50 -1.66
CA GLY A 478 1.77 15.40 -0.65
C GLY A 478 1.51 14.99 0.81
N GLY A 479 1.07 13.77 1.06
CA GLY A 479 1.01 13.18 2.39
C GLY A 479 2.41 12.97 3.01
N GLY A 480 2.44 12.78 4.33
CA GLY A 480 3.62 12.42 5.11
C GLY A 480 3.57 10.99 5.60
N SER A 481 4.49 10.63 6.47
CA SER A 481 4.56 9.30 7.08
C SER A 481 4.85 9.36 8.58
N LYS A 482 4.58 8.25 9.25
CA LYS A 482 4.97 7.99 10.64
C LYS A 482 5.55 6.58 10.76
N ASP A 483 6.46 6.37 11.69
CA ASP A 483 6.82 5.00 12.06
C ASP A 483 5.67 4.33 12.83
N THR A 484 5.41 3.06 12.53
CA THR A 484 4.36 2.27 13.17
C THR A 484 4.98 1.33 14.19
N TRP A 485 4.64 1.50 15.47
CA TRP A 485 5.13 0.68 16.55
C TRP A 485 4.07 -0.33 17.02
N ILE A 486 4.38 -1.60 16.86
CA ILE A 486 3.57 -2.67 17.46
C ILE A 486 4.19 -2.96 18.83
N VAL A 487 3.39 -2.79 19.88
CA VAL A 487 3.85 -2.89 21.28
C VAL A 487 2.96 -3.84 22.08
N ASP A 488 3.59 -4.57 22.99
CA ASP A 488 2.91 -5.47 23.92
C ASP A 488 2.67 -4.74 25.24
N VAL A 489 1.45 -4.10 25.36
CA VAL A 489 1.04 -3.27 26.49
C VAL A 489 -0.42 -3.53 26.85
#